data_293a74e7b6e52ba9819bb44cf708dcd5
#
_entry.id   293a74e7b6e52ba9819bb44cf708dcd5
#
_cell.length_a   1.000
_cell.length_b   1.000
_cell.length_c   1.000
_cell.angle_alpha   90.00
_cell.angle_beta   90.00
_cell.angle_gamma   90.00
#
_symmetry.space_group_name_H-M   'P 1'
#
loop_
_entity.id
_entity.type
_entity.pdbx_description
1 polymer ?
#
loop_
_entity_poly.entity_id
_entity_poly.type
_entity_poly.pdbx_seq_one_letter_code
_entity_poly.pdbx_strand_id
1 'polypeptide(L)'
;GEILTKREFKKPSFFSKDVKNRINMLRVPFLSKIMSAFKNRNINRIRGCNYSIYKDDIFEVNGFNEEILRWGREDSEFVQRLFNNGVKKQHLKFSAIQYHLFHNERSHNKINDSILNETISRNLKWCHSGIDSYAK
;
A
#
# COMPACT_ATOMS: atom_id res chain seq x y z
N GLY A 1 8.44 15.09 13.09
CA GLY A 1 7.07 14.86 13.55
C GLY A 1 7.11 14.34 14.98
N GLU A 2 6.25 14.82 15.85
CA GLU A 2 6.13 14.29 17.21
C GLU A 2 5.65 12.85 17.17
N ILE A 3 6.29 11.99 17.96
CA ILE A 3 5.85 10.62 18.16
C ILE A 3 4.74 10.64 19.19
N LEU A 4 3.50 10.44 18.76
CA LEU A 4 2.38 10.28 19.68
C LEU A 4 2.46 8.96 20.42
N THR A 5 2.45 8.99 21.73
CA THR A 5 2.36 7.81 22.59
C THR A 5 0.94 7.26 22.59
N LYS A 6 0.74 5.99 23.02
CA LYS A 6 -0.60 5.42 23.19
C LYS A 6 -1.53 6.23 24.13
N ARG A 7 -0.96 7.02 25.02
CA ARG A 7 -1.73 7.87 25.95
C ARG A 7 -2.21 9.17 25.29
N GLU A 8 -1.53 9.65 24.28
CA GLU A 8 -1.82 10.91 23.58
C GLU A 8 -2.80 10.72 22.42
N PHE A 9 -2.82 9.52 21.82
CA PHE A 9 -3.75 9.23 20.74
C PHE A 9 -5.16 8.97 21.26
N LYS A 10 -6.03 9.96 21.12
CA LYS A 10 -7.48 9.77 21.34
C LYS A 10 -8.13 9.42 20.00
N LYS A 11 -8.81 8.27 19.96
CA LYS A 11 -9.60 7.88 18.80
C LYS A 11 -10.58 9.00 18.43
N PRO A 12 -10.54 9.55 17.21
CA PRO A 12 -11.43 10.62 16.83
C PRO A 12 -12.89 10.15 16.82
N SER A 13 -13.80 11.07 17.17
CA SER A 13 -15.25 10.81 17.08
C SER A 13 -15.66 10.68 15.61
N PHE A 14 -16.65 9.83 15.33
CA PHE A 14 -17.26 9.73 14.00
C PHE A 14 -17.81 11.08 13.49
N PHE A 15 -18.26 11.92 14.40
CA PHE A 15 -18.82 13.26 14.10
C PHE A 15 -17.79 14.37 14.06
N SER A 16 -16.51 14.10 14.34
CA SER A 16 -15.46 15.11 14.29
C SER A 16 -15.34 15.73 12.89
N LYS A 17 -15.25 17.06 12.80
CA LYS A 17 -15.13 17.79 11.52
C LYS A 17 -13.81 17.46 10.80
N ASP A 18 -12.77 17.10 11.54
CA ASP A 18 -11.42 16.84 11.00
C ASP A 18 -11.25 15.44 10.40
N VAL A 19 -12.26 14.58 10.53
CA VAL A 19 -12.21 13.21 9.99
C VAL A 19 -12.75 13.17 8.57
N LYS A 20 -11.90 12.82 7.62
CA LYS A 20 -12.28 12.47 6.25
C LYS A 20 -12.61 10.98 6.15
N ASN A 21 -13.48 10.61 5.18
CA ASN A 21 -13.86 9.20 4.91
C ASN A 21 -14.43 8.44 6.12
N ARG A 22 -15.30 9.06 6.88
CA ARG A 22 -15.88 8.54 8.14
C ARG A 22 -16.44 7.11 8.06
N ILE A 23 -17.01 6.74 6.93
CA ILE A 23 -17.55 5.38 6.69
C ILE A 23 -16.47 4.31 6.91
N ASN A 24 -15.21 4.62 6.67
CA ASN A 24 -14.11 3.69 6.90
C ASN A 24 -13.80 3.45 8.39
N MET A 25 -14.37 4.25 9.31
CA MET A 25 -14.26 4.04 10.76
C MET A 25 -15.26 3.01 11.29
N LEU A 26 -16.23 2.59 10.48
CA LEU A 26 -17.23 1.60 10.88
C LEU A 26 -16.60 0.21 10.92
N ARG A 27 -16.81 -0.47 12.02
CA ARG A 27 -16.43 -1.89 12.18
C ARG A 27 -17.68 -2.75 12.08
N VAL A 28 -17.84 -3.44 10.95
CA VAL A 28 -19.00 -4.28 10.65
C VAL A 28 -18.50 -5.63 10.14
N PRO A 29 -18.24 -6.61 11.04
CA PRO A 29 -17.58 -7.87 10.68
C PRO A 29 -18.26 -8.66 9.57
N PHE A 30 -19.58 -8.71 9.55
CA PHE A 30 -20.34 -9.40 8.50
C PHE A 30 -20.07 -8.76 7.11
N LEU A 31 -20.13 -7.43 7.04
CA LEU A 31 -19.89 -6.71 5.79
C LEU A 31 -18.43 -6.82 5.34
N SER A 32 -17.49 -6.86 6.29
CA SER A 32 -16.09 -7.13 6.01
C SER A 32 -15.88 -8.49 5.37
N LYS A 33 -16.55 -9.54 5.86
CA LYS A 33 -16.45 -10.88 5.29
C LYS A 33 -16.91 -10.92 3.83
N ILE A 34 -18.02 -10.24 3.52
CA ILE A 34 -18.51 -10.11 2.13
C ILE A 34 -17.50 -9.35 1.27
N MET A 35 -17.03 -8.19 1.75
CA MET A 35 -16.08 -7.36 0.99
C MET A 35 -14.74 -8.06 0.75
N SER A 36 -14.28 -8.88 1.69
CA SER A 36 -13.03 -9.62 1.56
C SER A 36 -13.08 -10.77 0.55
N ALA A 37 -14.27 -11.25 0.19
CA ALA A 37 -14.43 -12.25 -0.87
C ALA A 37 -14.09 -11.69 -2.26
N PHE A 38 -14.22 -10.38 -2.47
CA PHE A 38 -13.91 -9.73 -3.73
C PHE A 38 -12.42 -9.37 -3.79
N LYS A 39 -11.68 -10.16 -4.57
CA LYS A 39 -10.25 -9.93 -4.84
C LYS A 39 -10.06 -9.28 -6.20
N ASN A 40 -9.12 -8.34 -6.31
CA ASN A 40 -8.83 -7.66 -7.58
C ASN A 40 -7.33 -7.34 -7.74
N ARG A 41 -6.96 -6.83 -8.92
CA ARG A 41 -5.60 -6.36 -9.26
C ARG A 41 -5.61 -4.86 -9.59
N ASN A 42 -6.44 -4.08 -8.90
CA ASN A 42 -6.50 -2.65 -9.12
C ASN A 42 -5.43 -1.92 -8.30
N ILE A 43 -4.47 -1.30 -8.98
CA ILE A 43 -3.37 -0.55 -8.38
C ILE A 43 -3.83 0.75 -7.68
N ASN A 44 -5.01 1.25 -8.01
CA ASN A 44 -5.49 2.49 -7.43
C ASN A 44 -5.64 2.39 -5.91
N ARG A 45 -5.28 3.48 -5.23
CA ARG A 45 -5.39 3.62 -3.76
C ARG A 45 -4.48 2.68 -2.98
N ILE A 46 -3.39 2.22 -3.56
CA ILE A 46 -2.33 1.53 -2.82
C ILE A 46 -1.52 2.57 -2.06
N ARG A 47 -1.25 2.28 -0.79
CA ARG A 47 -0.42 3.10 0.09
C ARG A 47 0.41 2.18 0.95
N GLY A 48 1.72 2.36 0.96
CA GLY A 48 2.66 1.50 1.68
C GLY A 48 2.41 1.38 3.18
N CYS A 49 1.78 2.39 3.76
CA CYS A 49 1.39 2.37 5.17
C CYS A 49 0.15 1.52 5.48
N ASN A 50 -0.50 0.89 4.49
CA ASN A 50 -1.82 0.26 4.66
C ASN A 50 -1.99 -1.04 3.86
N TYR A 51 -0.98 -1.90 3.86
CA TYR A 51 -1.10 -3.26 3.34
C TYR A 51 -0.21 -4.24 4.13
N SER A 52 -0.51 -5.51 4.01
CA SER A 52 0.35 -6.61 4.42
C SER A 52 0.45 -7.62 3.28
N ILE A 53 1.59 -8.29 3.17
CA ILE A 53 1.95 -9.19 2.08
C ILE A 53 2.59 -10.42 2.70
N TYR A 54 2.38 -11.59 2.12
CA TYR A 54 3.09 -12.79 2.52
C TYR A 54 4.57 -12.67 2.15
N LYS A 55 5.42 -13.18 3.02
CA LYS A 55 6.87 -13.12 2.86
C LYS A 55 7.32 -13.72 1.52
N ASP A 56 6.77 -14.87 1.15
CA ASP A 56 7.14 -15.57 -0.07
C ASP A 56 6.81 -14.75 -1.32
N ASP A 57 5.63 -14.11 -1.37
CA ASP A 57 5.24 -13.20 -2.45
C ASP A 57 6.24 -12.05 -2.64
N ILE A 58 6.83 -11.54 -1.53
CA ILE A 58 7.85 -10.49 -1.57
C ILE A 58 9.12 -10.97 -2.26
N PHE A 59 9.58 -12.18 -1.89
CA PHE A 59 10.78 -12.77 -2.49
C PHE A 59 10.58 -13.14 -3.96
N GLU A 60 9.39 -13.64 -4.34
CA GLU A 60 9.07 -13.98 -5.71
C GLU A 60 9.12 -12.79 -6.69
N VAL A 61 9.04 -11.57 -6.19
CA VAL A 61 9.13 -10.37 -7.01
C VAL A 61 10.40 -9.54 -6.74
N ASN A 62 11.34 -10.06 -5.95
CA ASN A 62 12.60 -9.40 -5.56
C ASN A 62 12.41 -8.14 -4.68
N GLY A 63 11.32 -8.08 -3.89
CA GLY A 63 11.10 -6.96 -2.98
C GLY A 63 10.83 -5.62 -3.66
N PHE A 64 11.24 -4.53 -3.02
CA PHE A 64 11.15 -3.19 -3.59
C PHE A 64 12.24 -2.96 -4.65
N ASN A 65 11.89 -2.21 -5.69
CA ASN A 65 12.83 -1.83 -6.74
C ASN A 65 13.67 -0.62 -6.29
N GLU A 66 14.97 -0.82 -6.11
CA GLU A 66 15.91 0.19 -5.63
C GLU A 66 16.29 1.23 -6.69
N GLU A 67 15.89 1.01 -7.95
CA GLU A 67 16.02 2.02 -9.00
C GLU A 67 15.03 3.17 -8.82
N ILE A 68 13.99 2.97 -7.99
CA ILE A 68 13.05 4.03 -7.61
C ILE A 68 13.69 4.89 -6.53
N LEU A 69 14.24 6.00 -6.95
CA LEU A 69 14.92 6.96 -6.08
C LEU A 69 13.94 8.02 -5.57
N ARG A 70 14.14 8.43 -4.30
CA ARG A 70 13.32 9.42 -3.62
C ARG A 70 11.87 8.94 -3.41
N TRP A 71 10.95 9.87 -3.19
CA TRP A 71 9.57 9.57 -2.87
C TRP A 71 8.67 9.45 -4.12
N GLY A 72 7.79 8.47 -4.09
CA GLY A 72 6.69 8.28 -5.04
C GLY A 72 6.87 7.09 -5.98
N ARG A 73 5.79 6.34 -6.15
CA ARG A 73 5.63 5.13 -6.99
C ARG A 73 6.27 3.84 -6.46
N GLU A 74 7.10 3.88 -5.44
CA GLU A 74 7.72 2.69 -4.84
C GLU A 74 6.68 1.62 -4.49
N ASP A 75 5.61 2.01 -3.79
CA ASP A 75 4.51 1.12 -3.42
C ASP A 75 3.72 0.61 -4.63
N SER A 76 3.46 1.51 -5.58
CA SER A 76 2.65 1.20 -6.76
C SER A 76 3.39 0.24 -7.69
N GLU A 77 4.68 0.44 -7.89
CA GLU A 77 5.53 -0.39 -8.73
C GLU A 77 5.68 -1.79 -8.13
N PHE A 78 6.00 -1.87 -6.85
CA PHE A 78 6.12 -3.13 -6.12
C PHE A 78 4.83 -3.96 -6.19
N VAL A 79 3.67 -3.34 -5.89
CA VAL A 79 2.39 -4.03 -5.95
C VAL A 79 1.99 -4.39 -7.38
N GLN A 80 2.39 -3.60 -8.38
CA GLN A 80 2.17 -3.96 -9.78
C GLN A 80 2.90 -5.24 -10.14
N ARG A 81 4.16 -5.44 -9.71
CA ARG A 81 4.89 -6.70 -9.94
C ARG A 81 4.20 -7.88 -9.26
N LEU A 82 3.70 -7.71 -8.04
CA LEU A 82 2.88 -8.73 -7.37
C LEU A 82 1.64 -9.10 -8.20
N PHE A 83 0.93 -8.11 -8.78
CA PHE A 83 -0.22 -8.36 -9.63
C PHE A 83 0.16 -9.06 -10.93
N ASN A 84 1.28 -8.70 -11.54
CA ASN A 84 1.83 -9.35 -12.72
C ASN A 84 2.22 -10.81 -12.42
N ASN A 85 2.67 -11.07 -11.17
CA ASN A 85 2.98 -12.43 -10.69
C ASN A 85 1.75 -13.25 -10.26
N GLY A 86 0.55 -12.71 -10.36
CA GLY A 86 -0.68 -13.44 -10.09
C GLY A 86 -1.33 -13.13 -8.74
N VAL A 87 -0.66 -12.44 -7.84
CA VAL A 87 -1.20 -12.03 -6.54
C VAL A 87 -2.43 -11.13 -6.73
N LYS A 88 -3.38 -11.22 -5.83
CA LYS A 88 -4.61 -10.42 -5.84
C LYS A 88 -4.76 -9.65 -4.54
N LYS A 89 -5.13 -8.39 -4.66
CA LYS A 89 -5.46 -7.53 -3.52
C LYS A 89 -6.80 -7.93 -2.91
N GLN A 90 -6.81 -8.10 -1.60
CA GLN A 90 -8.01 -8.31 -0.79
C GLN A 90 -8.26 -7.08 0.09
N HIS A 91 -9.49 -6.61 0.15
CA HIS A 91 -9.86 -5.48 0.97
C HIS A 91 -10.31 -5.92 2.37
N LEU A 92 -9.73 -5.30 3.39
CA LEU A 92 -10.11 -5.49 4.80
C LEU A 92 -11.02 -4.34 5.29
N LYS A 93 -11.84 -3.78 4.39
CA LYS A 93 -12.79 -2.72 4.75
C LYS A 93 -13.74 -3.21 5.84
N PHE A 94 -14.08 -2.34 6.78
CA PHE A 94 -14.93 -2.62 7.94
C PHE A 94 -14.34 -3.56 9.01
N SER A 95 -13.09 -4.00 8.90
CA SER A 95 -12.42 -4.78 9.96
C SER A 95 -11.07 -4.19 10.38
N ALA A 96 -10.21 -3.84 9.44
CA ALA A 96 -8.93 -3.21 9.73
C ALA A 96 -9.04 -1.69 9.53
N ILE A 97 -9.04 -0.95 10.65
CA ILE A 97 -9.19 0.52 10.64
C ILE A 97 -7.83 1.13 10.92
N GLN A 98 -7.37 1.97 9.99
CA GLN A 98 -6.16 2.75 10.14
C GLN A 98 -6.49 4.25 10.14
N TYR A 99 -5.87 4.99 11.05
CA TYR A 99 -5.93 6.45 11.08
C TYR A 99 -4.64 7.02 10.49
N HIS A 100 -4.78 7.75 9.39
CA HIS A 100 -3.68 8.46 8.78
C HIS A 100 -3.68 9.90 9.28
N LEU A 101 -2.61 10.29 9.97
CA LEU A 101 -2.44 11.66 10.45
C LEU A 101 -2.09 12.58 9.28
N PHE A 102 -2.68 13.76 9.28
CA PHE A 102 -2.40 14.74 8.22
C PHE A 102 -0.94 15.18 8.24
N HIS A 103 -0.35 15.20 7.09
CA HIS A 103 0.96 15.84 6.83
C HIS A 103 0.98 16.38 5.40
N ASN A 104 1.87 17.34 5.15
CA ASN A 104 2.06 17.86 3.80
C ASN A 104 2.65 16.77 2.89
N GLU A 105 2.10 16.66 1.69
CA GLU A 105 2.62 15.71 0.68
C GLU A 105 3.97 16.22 0.14
N ARG A 106 4.89 15.30 -0.09
CA ARG A 106 6.17 15.60 -0.72
C ARG A 106 6.00 15.71 -2.24
N SER A 107 6.92 16.40 -2.89
CA SER A 107 6.95 16.48 -4.35
C SER A 107 7.23 15.10 -4.96
N HIS A 108 6.45 14.76 -5.97
CA HIS A 108 6.55 13.50 -6.69
C HIS A 108 7.69 13.52 -7.72
N ASN A 109 8.44 12.43 -7.82
CA ASN A 109 9.50 12.29 -8.82
C ASN A 109 8.94 11.71 -10.13
N LYS A 110 9.00 12.47 -11.24
CA LYS A 110 8.51 12.04 -12.55
C LYS A 110 9.28 10.85 -13.16
N ILE A 111 10.55 10.65 -12.77
CA ILE A 111 11.35 9.52 -13.25
C ILE A 111 10.73 8.20 -12.77
N ASN A 112 10.20 8.17 -11.56
CA ASN A 112 9.55 6.99 -11.02
C ASN A 112 8.26 6.60 -11.78
N ASP A 113 7.60 7.56 -12.45
CA ASP A 113 6.45 7.27 -13.32
C ASP A 113 6.87 6.44 -14.54
N SER A 114 8.05 6.68 -15.11
CA SER A 114 8.54 5.91 -16.27
C SER A 114 8.83 4.45 -15.87
N ILE A 115 9.43 4.22 -14.70
CA ILE A 115 9.70 2.87 -14.17
C ILE A 115 8.39 2.12 -13.95
N LEU A 116 7.41 2.76 -13.32
CA LEU A 116 6.09 2.15 -13.12
C LEU A 116 5.40 1.82 -14.46
N ASN A 117 5.45 2.74 -15.42
CA ASN A 117 4.86 2.54 -16.75
C ASN A 117 5.55 1.39 -17.50
N GLU A 118 6.86 1.24 -17.37
CA GLU A 118 7.59 0.09 -17.92
C GLU A 118 7.15 -1.22 -17.26
N THR A 119 7.06 -1.26 -15.94
CA THR A 119 6.57 -2.43 -15.19
C THR A 119 5.18 -2.86 -15.65
N ILE A 120 4.28 -1.89 -15.93
CA ILE A 120 2.93 -2.15 -16.44
C ILE A 120 2.98 -2.67 -17.88
N SER A 121 3.63 -1.93 -18.77
CA SER A 121 3.59 -2.19 -20.22
C SER A 121 4.28 -3.50 -20.61
N ARG A 122 5.36 -3.85 -19.93
CA ARG A 122 6.13 -5.08 -20.15
C ARG A 122 5.71 -6.25 -19.27
N ASN A 123 4.71 -6.05 -18.41
CA ASN A 123 4.23 -7.05 -17.44
C ASN A 123 5.38 -7.63 -16.57
N LEU A 124 6.29 -6.77 -16.13
CA LEU A 124 7.45 -7.19 -15.35
C LEU A 124 7.00 -7.77 -14.01
N LYS A 125 7.57 -8.91 -13.63
CA LYS A 125 7.32 -9.60 -12.36
C LYS A 125 8.46 -9.45 -11.38
N TRP A 126 9.64 -9.15 -11.88
CA TRP A 126 10.90 -9.07 -11.16
C TRP A 126 11.55 -7.71 -11.38
N CYS A 127 12.14 -7.10 -10.35
CA CYS A 127 12.99 -5.93 -10.51
C CYS A 127 14.46 -6.35 -10.56
N HIS A 128 15.27 -5.60 -11.28
CA HIS A 128 16.68 -5.93 -11.45
C HIS A 128 17.50 -5.66 -10.17
N SER A 129 17.16 -4.61 -9.45
CA SER A 129 17.79 -4.23 -8.19
C SER A 129 16.81 -4.35 -7.03
N GLY A 130 17.00 -5.35 -6.16
CA GLY A 130 16.09 -5.64 -5.06
C GLY A 130 16.75 -6.49 -3.96
N ILE A 131 15.97 -7.34 -3.30
CA ILE A 131 16.41 -8.12 -2.12
C ILE A 131 17.58 -9.05 -2.43
N ASP A 132 17.63 -9.61 -3.63
CA ASP A 132 18.69 -10.56 -4.04
C ASP A 132 20.10 -9.96 -3.94
N SER A 133 20.25 -8.65 -4.05
CA SER A 133 21.53 -7.98 -3.84
C SER A 133 22.06 -8.09 -2.40
N TYR A 134 21.19 -8.38 -1.44
CA TYR A 134 21.48 -8.52 -0.01
C TYR A 134 21.44 -9.97 0.49
N ALA A 135 20.82 -10.86 -0.24
CA ALA A 135 20.75 -12.29 0.09
C ALA A 135 22.04 -12.98 -0.34
N LYS A 136 23.04 -12.96 0.55
CA LYS A 136 24.24 -13.80 0.45
C LYS A 136 24.10 -15.03 1.32
#